data_ec20c2377ad470c90edf24f9d31d19b7
#
_entry.id   ec20c2377ad470c90edf24f9d31d19b7
#
_cell.length_a   1.000
_cell.length_b   1.000
_cell.length_c   1.000
_cell.angle_alpha   90.00
_cell.angle_beta   90.00
_cell.angle_gamma   90.00
#
_symmetry.space_group_name_H-M   'P 1'
#
loop_
_entity.id
_entity.type
_entity.pdbx_description
1 polymer ?
#
loop_
_entity_poly.entity_id
_entity_poly.type
_entity_poly.pdbx_seq_one_letter_code
_entity_poly.pdbx_strand_id
1 'polypeptide(L)'
;YQCDHLGTPMELTDHHGEVAWAGQYKAWGDVREVRSEWAKQVGMSNPIRFQGQYHDHETGLHYNRYRYYDPRVGRFVSQDPISYRGGFNLYAYTRNPTTWVDPLGLAGNPTKATHVTYQAVDEKTGKPYIGYASMPGDKAGRDVVKYRYNGNYERFGGVAPEVVYRGYGEKGKATARGLEQHYFLEEGGLEGTANRQNPVGSGNHRRDEYAVAANRYLKSQAANGSVICEI
;
A
#
# COMPACT_ATOMS: atom_id res chain seq x y z
N TYR A 1 16.03 -15.23 -6.83
CA TYR A 1 15.67 -13.84 -7.19
C TYR A 1 16.55 -12.86 -6.43
N GLN A 2 17.23 -11.99 -7.18
CA GLN A 2 17.85 -10.77 -6.65
C GLN A 2 16.99 -9.59 -7.09
N CYS A 3 16.61 -8.74 -6.13
CA CYS A 3 15.64 -7.66 -6.36
C CYS A 3 16.27 -6.31 -5.99
N ASP A 4 15.70 -5.24 -6.57
CA ASP A 4 16.01 -3.88 -6.14
C ASP A 4 15.35 -3.55 -4.77
N HIS A 5 15.53 -2.32 -4.30
CA HIS A 5 15.00 -1.84 -3.01
C HIS A 5 13.46 -1.79 -2.94
N LEU A 6 12.76 -1.86 -4.07
CA LEU A 6 11.31 -1.95 -4.13
C LEU A 6 10.82 -3.41 -4.23
N GLY A 7 11.73 -4.37 -4.49
CA GLY A 7 11.39 -5.77 -4.72
C GLY A 7 11.17 -6.13 -6.21
N THR A 8 11.63 -5.29 -7.15
CA THR A 8 11.62 -5.60 -8.58
C THR A 8 12.70 -6.63 -8.88
N PRO A 9 12.40 -7.77 -9.54
CA PRO A 9 13.41 -8.74 -9.91
C PRO A 9 14.42 -8.16 -10.90
N MET A 10 15.68 -8.13 -10.50
CA MET A 10 16.79 -7.67 -11.35
C MET A 10 17.52 -8.86 -11.98
N GLU A 11 17.68 -9.95 -11.22
CA GLU A 11 18.38 -11.16 -11.66
C GLU A 11 17.73 -12.43 -11.09
N LEU A 12 17.83 -13.51 -11.84
CA LEU A 12 17.59 -14.86 -11.38
C LEU A 12 18.87 -15.67 -11.58
N THR A 13 19.30 -16.33 -10.52
CA THR A 13 20.41 -17.27 -10.58
C THR A 13 19.91 -18.71 -10.67
N ASP A 14 20.71 -19.57 -11.29
CA ASP A 14 20.48 -21.01 -11.27
C ASP A 14 20.95 -21.65 -9.95
N HIS A 15 20.93 -22.97 -9.89
CA HIS A 15 21.35 -23.74 -8.70
C HIS A 15 22.88 -23.75 -8.46
N HIS A 16 23.66 -23.26 -9.41
CA HIS A 16 25.12 -23.08 -9.28
C HIS A 16 25.45 -21.62 -8.84
N GLY A 17 24.44 -20.72 -8.78
CA GLY A 17 24.65 -19.33 -8.47
C GLY A 17 24.98 -18.45 -9.70
N GLU A 18 24.95 -19.04 -10.91
CA GLU A 18 25.20 -18.30 -12.14
C GLU A 18 23.95 -17.55 -12.59
N VAL A 19 24.12 -16.33 -13.15
CA VAL A 19 22.99 -15.52 -13.61
C VAL A 19 22.35 -16.18 -14.85
N ALA A 20 21.14 -16.69 -14.67
CA ALA A 20 20.36 -17.32 -15.71
C ALA A 20 19.51 -16.29 -16.50
N TRP A 21 18.95 -15.32 -15.81
CA TRP A 21 18.16 -14.22 -16.38
C TRP A 21 18.53 -12.90 -15.68
N ALA A 22 18.62 -11.81 -16.44
CA ALA A 22 18.80 -10.46 -15.92
C ALA A 22 17.91 -9.48 -16.69
N GLY A 23 17.30 -8.54 -15.96
CA GLY A 23 16.47 -7.48 -16.49
C GLY A 23 17.14 -6.11 -16.38
N GLN A 24 17.38 -5.44 -17.52
CA GLN A 24 17.82 -4.05 -17.59
C GLN A 24 16.59 -3.16 -17.74
N TYR A 25 16.15 -2.53 -16.65
CA TYR A 25 14.95 -1.72 -16.62
C TYR A 25 15.22 -0.26 -16.99
N LYS A 26 14.36 0.31 -17.83
CA LYS A 26 14.21 1.76 -17.93
C LYS A 26 13.32 2.24 -16.77
N ALA A 27 13.36 3.54 -16.51
CA ALA A 27 12.67 4.16 -15.37
C ALA A 27 11.17 3.79 -15.25
N TRP A 28 10.50 3.60 -16.37
CA TRP A 28 9.07 3.24 -16.42
C TRP A 28 8.79 1.76 -16.63
N GLY A 29 9.80 0.91 -16.42
CA GLY A 29 9.58 -0.54 -16.38
C GLY A 29 9.70 -1.26 -17.73
N ASP A 30 10.01 -0.53 -18.82
CA ASP A 30 10.43 -1.19 -20.06
C ASP A 30 11.73 -1.94 -19.80
N VAL A 31 11.79 -3.23 -20.13
CA VAL A 31 12.87 -4.12 -19.75
C VAL A 31 13.53 -4.77 -20.97
N ARG A 32 14.85 -4.73 -21.01
CA ARG A 32 15.66 -5.55 -21.88
C ARG A 32 16.13 -6.78 -21.11
N GLU A 33 15.64 -7.94 -21.52
CA GLU A 33 16.04 -9.22 -20.89
C GLU A 33 17.35 -9.74 -21.50
N VAL A 34 18.23 -10.19 -20.63
CA VAL A 34 19.43 -10.97 -20.97
C VAL A 34 19.28 -12.35 -20.34
N ARG A 35 19.47 -13.40 -21.13
CA ARG A 35 19.35 -14.80 -20.67
C ARG A 35 20.60 -15.56 -21.03
N SER A 36 21.07 -16.42 -20.11
CA SER A 36 22.16 -17.37 -20.39
C SER A 36 21.74 -18.38 -21.48
N GLU A 37 22.70 -19.03 -22.10
CA GLU A 37 22.40 -20.04 -23.12
C GLU A 37 21.59 -21.22 -22.55
N TRP A 38 21.89 -21.63 -21.33
CA TRP A 38 21.08 -22.60 -20.60
C TRP A 38 19.63 -22.12 -20.42
N ALA A 39 19.41 -20.90 -19.95
CA ALA A 39 18.08 -20.34 -19.74
C ALA A 39 17.27 -20.24 -21.06
N LYS A 40 17.94 -19.97 -22.18
CA LYS A 40 17.31 -19.98 -23.51
C LYS A 40 16.91 -21.40 -23.92
N GLN A 41 17.80 -22.40 -23.71
CA GLN A 41 17.52 -23.78 -24.05
C GLN A 41 16.34 -24.38 -23.26
N VAL A 42 16.22 -24.07 -21.99
CA VAL A 42 15.11 -24.54 -21.14
C VAL A 42 13.86 -23.64 -21.20
N GLY A 43 13.88 -22.60 -22.04
CA GLY A 43 12.73 -21.69 -22.17
C GLY A 43 12.46 -20.84 -20.93
N MET A 44 13.47 -20.61 -20.07
CA MET A 44 13.30 -19.81 -18.86
C MET A 44 12.94 -18.37 -19.22
N SER A 45 11.90 -17.85 -18.60
CA SER A 45 11.49 -16.44 -18.67
C SER A 45 11.06 -15.96 -17.29
N ASN A 46 11.15 -14.66 -17.07
CA ASN A 46 10.61 -14.05 -15.88
C ASN A 46 9.48 -13.07 -16.25
N PRO A 47 8.20 -13.40 -15.95
CA PRO A 47 7.10 -12.49 -16.24
C PRO A 47 6.87 -11.45 -15.15
N ILE A 48 7.54 -11.55 -13.99
CA ILE A 48 7.37 -10.61 -12.89
C ILE A 48 8.09 -9.29 -13.25
N ARG A 49 7.39 -8.17 -13.03
CA ARG A 49 7.86 -6.81 -13.30
C ARG A 49 7.83 -5.97 -12.01
N PHE A 50 7.37 -4.73 -12.05
CA PHE A 50 7.13 -3.96 -10.83
C PHE A 50 6.12 -4.65 -9.94
N GLN A 51 5.99 -4.22 -8.68
CA GLN A 51 5.11 -4.87 -7.69
C GLN A 51 3.67 -4.95 -8.20
N GLY A 52 3.14 -6.18 -8.20
CA GLY A 52 1.80 -6.49 -8.70
C GLY A 52 1.70 -6.59 -10.23
N GLN A 53 2.81 -6.43 -10.96
CA GLN A 53 2.85 -6.54 -12.42
C GLN A 53 3.25 -7.93 -12.90
N TYR A 54 2.52 -8.42 -13.89
CA TYR A 54 2.84 -9.63 -14.62
C TYR A 54 2.93 -9.31 -16.13
N HIS A 55 4.06 -9.62 -16.75
CA HIS A 55 4.26 -9.37 -18.17
C HIS A 55 3.44 -10.32 -19.01
N ASP A 56 2.60 -9.77 -19.85
CA ASP A 56 1.85 -10.49 -20.87
C ASP A 56 2.66 -10.52 -22.17
N HIS A 57 3.15 -11.71 -22.52
CA HIS A 57 3.99 -11.92 -23.69
C HIS A 57 3.25 -11.72 -25.02
N GLU A 58 1.92 -11.83 -25.04
CA GLU A 58 1.12 -11.67 -26.26
C GLU A 58 0.97 -10.20 -26.62
N THR A 59 0.74 -9.34 -25.62
CA THR A 59 0.47 -7.92 -25.84
C THR A 59 1.69 -7.03 -25.59
N GLY A 60 2.68 -7.53 -24.85
CA GLY A 60 3.83 -6.75 -24.38
C GLY A 60 3.49 -5.76 -23.27
N LEU A 61 2.28 -5.86 -22.71
CA LEU A 61 1.81 -5.03 -21.60
C LEU A 61 2.10 -5.71 -20.25
N HIS A 62 1.95 -4.96 -19.16
CA HIS A 62 2.02 -5.50 -17.80
C HIS A 62 0.64 -5.51 -17.16
N TYR A 63 0.17 -6.68 -16.74
CA TYR A 63 -1.10 -6.84 -16.05
C TYR A 63 -0.98 -6.44 -14.57
N ASN A 64 -1.78 -5.45 -14.15
CA ASN A 64 -1.90 -4.98 -12.77
C ASN A 64 -3.33 -5.23 -12.26
N ARG A 65 -3.77 -6.44 -12.10
CA ARG A 65 -5.09 -6.86 -11.59
C ARG A 65 -6.31 -6.09 -12.16
N TYR A 66 -6.36 -4.77 -12.05
CA TYR A 66 -7.50 -3.94 -12.52
C TYR A 66 -7.22 -3.19 -13.81
N ARG A 67 -5.95 -3.07 -14.21
CA ARG A 67 -5.55 -2.38 -15.45
C ARG A 67 -4.36 -3.06 -16.12
N TYR A 68 -4.21 -2.83 -17.41
CA TYR A 68 -2.98 -3.11 -18.13
C TYR A 68 -2.12 -1.84 -18.20
N TYR A 69 -0.83 -2.02 -17.96
CA TYR A 69 0.18 -0.97 -17.99
C TYR A 69 1.08 -1.12 -19.22
N ASP A 70 1.32 -0.04 -19.94
CA ASP A 70 2.28 -0.01 -21.05
C ASP A 70 3.61 0.61 -20.58
N PRO A 71 4.68 -0.22 -20.41
CA PRO A 71 5.97 0.26 -19.92
C PRO A 71 6.71 1.16 -20.91
N ARG A 72 6.37 1.10 -22.20
CA ARG A 72 7.00 1.91 -23.25
C ARG A 72 6.57 3.38 -23.16
N VAL A 73 5.35 3.62 -22.75
CA VAL A 73 4.78 4.98 -22.57
C VAL A 73 4.61 5.39 -21.11
N GLY A 74 4.83 4.47 -20.17
CA GLY A 74 4.85 4.76 -18.74
C GLY A 74 3.46 5.04 -18.13
N ARG A 75 2.39 4.43 -18.69
CA ARG A 75 1.02 4.67 -18.22
C ARG A 75 0.12 3.45 -18.41
N PHE A 76 -1.01 3.44 -17.71
CA PHE A 76 -2.08 2.48 -17.95
C PHE A 76 -2.75 2.71 -19.31
N VAL A 77 -3.20 1.64 -19.95
CA VAL A 77 -3.88 1.69 -21.27
C VAL A 77 -5.36 2.04 -21.14
N SER A 78 -5.95 1.85 -19.97
CA SER A 78 -7.34 2.21 -19.66
C SER A 78 -7.42 3.26 -18.58
N GLN A 79 -8.56 3.96 -18.52
CA GLN A 79 -8.86 4.88 -17.43
C GLN A 79 -8.93 4.15 -16.10
N ASP A 80 -8.61 4.88 -15.02
CA ASP A 80 -8.72 4.36 -13.66
C ASP A 80 -10.16 3.98 -13.34
N PRO A 81 -10.46 2.71 -12.96
CA PRO A 81 -11.80 2.29 -12.57
C PRO A 81 -12.38 3.09 -11.41
N ILE A 82 -11.51 3.66 -10.56
CA ILE A 82 -11.93 4.56 -9.47
C ILE A 82 -12.03 6.03 -9.92
N SER A 83 -11.89 6.29 -11.25
CA SER A 83 -12.01 7.61 -11.86
C SER A 83 -11.06 8.63 -11.22
N TYR A 84 -11.45 9.89 -11.10
CA TYR A 84 -10.66 10.96 -10.48
C TYR A 84 -10.28 10.71 -9.00
N ARG A 85 -10.77 9.63 -8.40
CA ARG A 85 -10.36 9.19 -7.06
C ARG A 85 -8.91 8.71 -7.02
N GLY A 86 -8.39 8.16 -8.14
CA GLY A 86 -6.99 7.80 -8.32
C GLY A 86 -6.08 8.98 -8.61
N GLY A 87 -6.62 10.13 -8.96
CA GLY A 87 -5.88 11.35 -9.34
C GLY A 87 -6.46 12.01 -10.59
N PHE A 88 -5.94 13.19 -10.96
CA PHE A 88 -6.42 13.89 -12.17
C PHE A 88 -6.00 13.22 -13.47
N ASN A 89 -4.85 12.56 -13.50
CA ASN A 89 -4.43 11.77 -14.65
C ASN A 89 -4.94 10.34 -14.48
N LEU A 90 -6.04 10.03 -15.16
CA LEU A 90 -6.71 8.72 -15.09
C LEU A 90 -5.85 7.55 -15.61
N TYR A 91 -4.76 7.84 -16.30
CA TYR A 91 -3.87 6.85 -16.89
C TYR A 91 -2.53 6.72 -16.16
N ALA A 92 -2.28 7.55 -15.13
CA ALA A 92 -1.02 7.52 -14.40
C ALA A 92 -0.81 6.20 -13.66
N TYR A 93 0.43 5.67 -13.71
CA TYR A 93 0.89 4.58 -12.87
C TYR A 93 1.24 5.11 -11.47
N THR A 94 2.34 5.84 -11.37
CA THR A 94 2.79 6.49 -10.14
C THR A 94 3.44 7.83 -10.48
N ARG A 95 3.76 8.63 -9.48
CA ARG A 95 4.51 9.88 -9.70
C ARG A 95 5.97 9.64 -10.02
N ASN A 96 6.56 8.65 -9.39
CA ASN A 96 7.95 8.25 -9.58
C ASN A 96 8.06 6.73 -9.37
N PRO A 97 8.25 5.96 -10.42
CA PRO A 97 8.28 4.50 -10.34
C PRO A 97 9.53 3.94 -9.64
N THR A 98 10.54 4.78 -9.36
CA THR A 98 11.73 4.38 -8.58
C THR A 98 11.50 4.43 -7.07
N THR A 99 10.38 4.99 -6.61
CA THR A 99 10.07 5.16 -5.18
C THR A 99 8.63 4.82 -4.82
N TRP A 100 7.78 4.64 -5.82
CA TRP A 100 6.33 4.38 -5.66
C TRP A 100 5.90 3.19 -6.49
N VAL A 101 4.97 2.41 -5.95
CA VAL A 101 4.38 1.24 -6.62
C VAL A 101 2.87 1.34 -6.63
N ASP A 102 2.24 0.76 -7.67
CA ASP A 102 0.80 0.60 -7.78
C ASP A 102 0.43 -0.88 -8.04
N PRO A 103 0.47 -1.75 -7.03
CA PRO A 103 0.31 -3.17 -7.21
C PRO A 103 -1.07 -3.60 -7.76
N LEU A 104 -2.07 -2.76 -7.58
CA LEU A 104 -3.45 -3.06 -7.99
C LEU A 104 -3.87 -2.34 -9.28
N GLY A 105 -3.09 -1.36 -9.72
CA GLY A 105 -3.53 -0.46 -10.78
C GLY A 105 -4.59 0.54 -10.32
N LEU A 106 -4.55 0.99 -9.05
CA LEU A 106 -5.53 1.87 -8.41
C LEU A 106 -4.86 2.91 -7.50
N ALA A 107 -3.53 3.11 -7.57
CA ALA A 107 -2.84 3.99 -6.64
C ALA A 107 -3.26 5.44 -6.82
N GLY A 108 -3.98 5.94 -5.82
CA GLY A 108 -4.27 7.35 -5.66
C GLY A 108 -3.04 8.14 -5.19
N ASN A 109 -3.08 9.44 -5.43
CA ASN A 109 -2.10 10.36 -4.89
C ASN A 109 -2.33 10.53 -3.37
N PRO A 110 -1.43 10.06 -2.48
CA PRO A 110 -1.62 10.16 -1.03
C PRO A 110 -1.67 11.61 -0.54
N THR A 111 -1.09 12.57 -1.29
CA THR A 111 -1.20 14.00 -0.96
C THR A 111 -2.60 14.56 -1.19
N LYS A 112 -3.48 13.82 -1.87
CA LYS A 112 -4.86 14.18 -2.16
C LYS A 112 -5.85 13.12 -1.70
N ALA A 113 -5.51 12.39 -0.64
CA ALA A 113 -6.34 11.35 -0.04
C ALA A 113 -6.66 11.66 1.42
N THR A 114 -7.82 11.19 1.86
CA THR A 114 -8.16 11.10 3.28
C THR A 114 -7.64 9.78 3.83
N HIS A 115 -7.01 9.84 4.98
CA HIS A 115 -6.43 8.72 5.71
C HIS A 115 -7.09 8.61 7.07
N VAL A 116 -7.44 7.39 7.45
CA VAL A 116 -8.09 7.11 8.73
C VAL A 116 -7.38 5.98 9.47
N THR A 117 -7.37 6.09 10.79
CA THR A 117 -7.18 4.97 11.71
C THR A 117 -8.54 4.62 12.27
N TYR A 118 -8.85 3.36 12.39
CA TYR A 118 -10.11 2.88 12.91
C TYR A 118 -9.91 1.65 13.80
N GLN A 119 -10.88 1.44 14.70
CA GLN A 119 -10.94 0.32 15.62
C GLN A 119 -12.24 -0.44 15.44
N ALA A 120 -12.20 -1.74 15.69
CA ALA A 120 -13.38 -2.62 15.71
C ALA A 120 -13.09 -3.82 16.59
N VAL A 121 -14.12 -4.61 16.90
CA VAL A 121 -13.97 -5.92 17.54
C VAL A 121 -14.16 -6.98 16.45
N ASP A 122 -13.21 -7.89 16.34
CA ASP A 122 -13.32 -9.04 15.43
C ASP A 122 -14.29 -10.06 16.03
N GLU A 123 -15.39 -10.33 15.33
CA GLU A 123 -16.48 -11.17 15.83
C GLU A 123 -16.04 -12.60 16.19
N LYS A 124 -15.11 -13.15 15.42
CA LYS A 124 -14.66 -14.55 15.62
C LYS A 124 -13.76 -14.70 16.84
N THR A 125 -12.96 -13.70 17.14
CA THR A 125 -11.94 -13.79 18.20
C THR A 125 -12.30 -13.00 19.44
N GLY A 126 -13.27 -12.07 19.35
CA GLY A 126 -13.61 -11.12 20.40
C GLY A 126 -12.50 -10.09 20.69
N LYS A 127 -11.40 -10.11 19.92
CA LYS A 127 -10.24 -9.23 20.12
C LYS A 127 -10.39 -7.91 19.35
N PRO A 128 -9.80 -6.82 19.86
CA PRO A 128 -9.71 -5.57 19.10
C PRO A 128 -8.97 -5.78 17.78
N TYR A 129 -9.42 -5.06 16.77
CA TYR A 129 -8.77 -4.96 15.47
C TYR A 129 -8.47 -3.50 15.17
N ILE A 130 -7.22 -3.20 14.94
CA ILE A 130 -6.76 -1.85 14.61
C ILE A 130 -6.42 -1.81 13.13
N GLY A 131 -6.99 -0.83 12.41
CA GLY A 131 -6.79 -0.76 10.98
C GLY A 131 -6.54 0.65 10.46
N TYR A 132 -5.93 0.68 9.29
CA TYR A 132 -5.74 1.87 8.48
C TYR A 132 -6.47 1.72 7.16
N ALA A 133 -7.06 2.82 6.71
CA ALA A 133 -7.61 2.92 5.36
C ALA A 133 -7.33 4.30 4.76
N SER A 134 -7.39 4.38 3.44
CA SER A 134 -7.34 5.66 2.73
C SER A 134 -8.30 5.67 1.55
N MET A 135 -8.77 6.85 1.22
CA MET A 135 -9.64 7.10 0.07
C MET A 135 -9.25 8.42 -0.59
N PRO A 136 -9.10 8.46 -1.92
CA PRO A 136 -8.80 9.70 -2.64
C PRO A 136 -9.84 10.79 -2.41
N GLY A 137 -9.37 12.04 -2.37
CA GLY A 137 -10.18 13.21 -2.09
C GLY A 137 -10.36 13.47 -0.60
N ASP A 138 -10.96 14.61 -0.27
CA ASP A 138 -11.35 14.99 1.10
C ASP A 138 -12.71 14.35 1.42
N LYS A 139 -12.70 13.32 2.27
CA LYS A 139 -13.85 12.45 2.57
C LYS A 139 -14.11 12.37 4.07
N ALA A 140 -15.36 12.13 4.46
CA ALA A 140 -15.68 11.80 5.85
C ALA A 140 -15.03 10.46 6.23
N GLY A 141 -14.57 10.31 7.47
CA GLY A 141 -13.87 9.10 7.93
C GLY A 141 -14.69 7.83 7.74
N ARG A 142 -16.01 7.89 8.01
CA ARG A 142 -16.95 6.77 7.78
C ARG A 142 -17.01 6.34 6.31
N ASP A 143 -16.88 7.26 5.36
CA ASP A 143 -16.90 6.94 3.93
C ASP A 143 -15.63 6.19 3.51
N VAL A 144 -14.49 6.53 4.13
CA VAL A 144 -13.22 5.83 3.92
C VAL A 144 -13.30 4.38 4.42
N VAL A 145 -13.88 4.16 5.61
CA VAL A 145 -14.10 2.81 6.16
C VAL A 145 -15.12 2.04 5.31
N LYS A 146 -16.23 2.66 4.91
CA LYS A 146 -17.21 2.07 4.00
C LYS A 146 -16.57 1.65 2.67
N TYR A 147 -15.73 2.49 2.10
CA TYR A 147 -14.97 2.19 0.87
C TYR A 147 -14.04 1.01 1.07
N ARG A 148 -13.31 0.93 2.19
CA ARG A 148 -12.35 -0.15 2.51
C ARG A 148 -13.01 -1.52 2.52
N TYR A 149 -14.23 -1.61 3.04
CA TYR A 149 -14.98 -2.87 3.24
C TYR A 149 -16.11 -3.06 2.23
N ASN A 150 -16.27 -2.15 1.28
CA ASN A 150 -17.41 -2.12 0.36
C ASN A 150 -18.78 -2.20 1.10
N GLY A 151 -18.83 -1.62 2.32
CA GLY A 151 -20.01 -1.66 3.18
C GLY A 151 -20.29 -3.01 3.84
N ASN A 152 -19.46 -4.03 3.63
CA ASN A 152 -19.57 -5.32 4.30
C ASN A 152 -18.76 -5.34 5.60
N TYR A 153 -19.42 -5.47 6.74
CA TYR A 153 -18.81 -5.49 8.07
C TYR A 153 -19.02 -6.82 8.81
N GLU A 154 -19.30 -7.92 8.12
CA GLU A 154 -19.51 -9.25 8.71
C GLU A 154 -18.38 -9.67 9.65
N ARG A 155 -17.13 -9.32 9.32
CA ARG A 155 -15.98 -9.57 10.21
C ARG A 155 -16.16 -8.95 11.60
N PHE A 156 -16.94 -7.90 11.72
CA PHE A 156 -17.17 -7.11 12.92
C PHE A 156 -18.62 -7.21 13.41
N GLY A 157 -19.28 -8.33 13.14
CA GLY A 157 -20.67 -8.56 13.57
C GLY A 157 -21.67 -7.61 12.90
N GLY A 158 -21.38 -7.15 11.70
CA GLY A 158 -22.24 -6.21 10.96
C GLY A 158 -22.09 -4.75 11.39
N VAL A 159 -21.25 -4.45 12.40
CA VAL A 159 -21.03 -3.09 12.92
C VAL A 159 -19.88 -2.43 12.19
N ALA A 160 -20.10 -1.20 11.71
CA ALA A 160 -19.04 -0.43 11.07
C ALA A 160 -17.92 -0.09 12.06
N PRO A 161 -16.63 -0.26 11.69
CA PRO A 161 -15.50 0.16 12.50
C PRO A 161 -15.57 1.64 12.89
N GLU A 162 -15.20 1.95 14.13
CA GLU A 162 -15.12 3.31 14.64
C GLU A 162 -13.86 4.01 14.12
N VAL A 163 -14.04 5.23 13.61
CA VAL A 163 -12.93 6.05 13.13
C VAL A 163 -12.36 6.86 14.30
N VAL A 164 -11.17 6.53 14.74
CA VAL A 164 -10.46 7.22 15.85
C VAL A 164 -9.58 8.37 15.38
N TYR A 165 -9.22 8.39 14.10
CA TYR A 165 -8.48 9.48 13.49
C TYR A 165 -8.85 9.65 12.02
N ARG A 166 -8.92 10.91 11.58
CA ARG A 166 -9.05 11.31 10.18
C ARG A 166 -8.08 12.44 9.87
N GLY A 167 -7.30 12.28 8.82
CA GLY A 167 -6.42 13.33 8.31
C GLY A 167 -6.35 13.32 6.77
N TYR A 168 -5.98 14.45 6.19
CA TYR A 168 -5.85 14.62 4.75
C TYR A 168 -4.40 14.81 4.34
N GLY A 169 -4.01 14.27 3.18
CA GLY A 169 -2.69 14.43 2.60
C GLY A 169 -1.57 13.66 3.34
N GLU A 170 -0.32 13.97 3.03
CA GLU A 170 0.85 13.26 3.57
C GLU A 170 0.94 13.32 5.10
N LYS A 171 0.66 14.48 5.70
CA LYS A 171 0.63 14.61 7.16
C LYS A 171 -0.46 13.75 7.77
N GLY A 172 -1.64 13.73 7.14
CA GLY A 172 -2.75 12.85 7.53
C GLY A 172 -2.37 11.38 7.45
N LYS A 173 -1.67 10.97 6.38
CA LYS A 173 -1.15 9.60 6.23
C LYS A 173 -0.16 9.24 7.32
N ALA A 174 0.83 10.09 7.57
CA ALA A 174 1.85 9.82 8.59
C ALA A 174 1.22 9.64 9.97
N THR A 175 0.30 10.51 10.35
CA THR A 175 -0.40 10.42 11.63
C THR A 175 -1.28 9.17 11.70
N ALA A 176 -2.08 8.89 10.68
CA ALA A 176 -2.96 7.71 10.66
C ALA A 176 -2.18 6.39 10.78
N ARG A 177 -1.05 6.25 10.05
CA ARG A 177 -0.20 5.06 10.14
C ARG A 177 0.50 4.94 11.49
N GLY A 178 0.93 6.06 12.05
CA GLY A 178 1.54 6.08 13.38
C GLY A 178 0.55 5.72 14.49
N LEU A 179 -0.68 6.20 14.42
CA LEU A 179 -1.74 5.87 15.36
C LEU A 179 -2.20 4.40 15.23
N GLU A 180 -2.27 3.86 14.01
CA GLU A 180 -2.53 2.43 13.81
C GLU A 180 -1.48 1.58 14.55
N GLN A 181 -0.20 1.91 14.42
CA GLN A 181 0.87 1.21 15.14
C GLN A 181 0.82 1.43 16.64
N HIS A 182 0.52 2.63 17.09
CA HIS A 182 0.42 2.98 18.52
C HIS A 182 -0.67 2.16 19.21
N TYR A 183 -1.90 2.21 18.71
CA TYR A 183 -3.02 1.47 19.29
C TYR A 183 -2.84 -0.04 19.16
N PHE A 184 -2.24 -0.52 18.07
CA PHE A 184 -1.90 -1.95 17.95
C PHE A 184 -0.97 -2.42 19.07
N LEU A 185 0.04 -1.63 19.43
CA LEU A 185 0.97 -1.97 20.51
C LEU A 185 0.31 -1.82 21.90
N GLU A 186 -0.51 -0.81 22.09
CA GLU A 186 -1.28 -0.57 23.33
C GLU A 186 -2.22 -1.73 23.63
N GLU A 187 -2.84 -2.30 22.62
CA GLU A 187 -3.71 -3.48 22.72
C GLU A 187 -2.94 -4.83 22.78
N GLY A 188 -1.64 -4.81 23.02
CA GLY A 188 -0.81 -6.01 23.20
C GLY A 188 -0.29 -6.64 21.91
N GLY A 189 -0.28 -5.90 20.79
CA GLY A 189 0.32 -6.34 19.54
C GLY A 189 -0.42 -7.52 18.91
N LEU A 190 0.33 -8.48 18.35
CA LEU A 190 -0.25 -9.66 17.69
C LEU A 190 -0.99 -10.59 18.63
N GLU A 191 -0.62 -10.63 19.90
CA GLU A 191 -1.27 -11.49 20.88
C GLU A 191 -2.58 -10.89 21.41
N GLY A 192 -2.61 -9.57 21.57
CA GLY A 192 -3.76 -8.83 22.09
C GLY A 192 -4.81 -8.46 21.03
N THR A 193 -4.44 -8.43 19.76
CA THR A 193 -5.32 -7.99 18.67
C THR A 193 -5.69 -9.11 17.70
N ALA A 194 -6.71 -8.87 16.88
CA ALA A 194 -7.08 -9.72 15.75
C ALA A 194 -6.30 -9.37 14.45
N ASN A 195 -5.26 -8.56 14.54
CA ASN A 195 -4.37 -8.24 13.43
C ASN A 195 -3.50 -9.44 13.08
N ARG A 196 -3.37 -9.75 11.77
CA ARG A 196 -2.55 -10.88 11.31
C ARG A 196 -1.06 -10.55 11.17
N GLN A 197 -0.72 -9.27 11.18
CA GLN A 197 0.65 -8.78 11.03
C GLN A 197 0.80 -7.43 11.73
N ASN A 198 2.04 -7.07 12.03
CA ASN A 198 2.35 -5.75 12.55
C ASN A 198 2.03 -4.68 11.47
N PRO A 199 1.19 -3.66 11.79
CA PRO A 199 0.80 -2.61 10.86
C PRO A 199 1.96 -1.86 10.24
N VAL A 200 2.98 -1.52 11.06
CA VAL A 200 4.21 -0.87 10.61
C VAL A 200 5.40 -1.74 10.99
N GLY A 201 5.82 -2.63 10.08
CA GLY A 201 6.93 -3.55 10.30
C GLY A 201 8.25 -2.84 10.61
N SER A 202 9.19 -3.56 11.23
CA SER A 202 10.51 -3.02 11.61
C SER A 202 11.33 -2.51 10.43
N GLY A 203 11.15 -3.08 9.25
CA GLY A 203 11.83 -2.66 8.00
C GLY A 203 11.19 -1.45 7.30
N ASN A 204 10.14 -0.86 7.84
CA ASN A 204 9.51 0.30 7.22
C ASN A 204 10.37 1.55 7.42
N HIS A 205 10.93 2.10 6.35
CA HIS A 205 11.81 3.28 6.37
C HIS A 205 11.15 4.58 6.88
N ARG A 206 9.81 4.64 6.92
CA ARG A 206 9.02 5.77 7.46
C ARG A 206 8.54 5.54 8.89
N ARG A 207 8.99 4.50 9.57
CA ARG A 207 8.52 4.13 10.90
C ARG A 207 8.67 5.26 11.91
N ASP A 208 9.83 5.90 11.94
CA ASP A 208 10.11 6.99 12.87
C ASP A 208 9.27 8.23 12.57
N GLU A 209 9.10 8.56 11.29
CA GLU A 209 8.21 9.65 10.86
C GLU A 209 6.77 9.41 11.36
N TYR A 210 6.26 8.18 11.22
CA TYR A 210 4.92 7.81 11.66
C TYR A 210 4.80 7.90 13.19
N ALA A 211 5.79 7.43 13.94
CA ALA A 211 5.82 7.52 15.40
C ALA A 211 5.83 8.98 15.88
N VAL A 212 6.65 9.82 15.28
CA VAL A 212 6.70 11.26 15.59
C VAL A 212 5.36 11.95 15.29
N ALA A 213 4.73 11.64 14.17
CA ALA A 213 3.44 12.22 13.79
C ALA A 213 2.32 11.81 14.76
N ALA A 214 2.24 10.53 15.14
CA ALA A 214 1.28 10.03 16.12
C ALA A 214 1.49 10.67 17.51
N ASN A 215 2.71 10.70 18.01
CA ASN A 215 3.03 11.30 19.31
C ASN A 215 2.68 12.78 19.37
N ARG A 216 2.90 13.53 18.28
CA ARG A 216 2.49 14.94 18.19
C ARG A 216 0.98 15.09 18.30
N TYR A 217 0.23 14.24 17.60
CA TYR A 217 -1.23 14.23 17.64
C TYR A 217 -1.75 13.91 19.05
N LEU A 218 -1.27 12.83 19.67
CA LEU A 218 -1.67 12.40 21.02
C LEU A 218 -1.39 13.48 22.07
N LYS A 219 -0.22 14.12 22.02
CA LYS A 219 0.09 15.27 22.89
C LYS A 219 -0.87 16.44 22.70
N SER A 220 -1.28 16.75 21.46
CA SER A 220 -2.23 17.80 21.19
C SER A 220 -3.63 17.50 21.73
N GLN A 221 -4.04 16.23 21.70
CA GLN A 221 -5.32 15.81 22.28
C GLN A 221 -5.30 15.89 23.82
N ALA A 222 -4.22 15.45 24.45
CA ALA A 222 -4.05 15.56 25.90
C ALA A 222 -4.07 17.03 26.39
N ALA A 223 -3.43 17.94 25.66
CA ALA A 223 -3.45 19.37 25.97
C ALA A 223 -4.86 19.99 25.83
N ASN A 224 -5.62 19.57 24.80
CA ASN A 224 -6.99 20.04 24.60
C ASN A 224 -7.99 19.45 25.61
N GLY A 225 -7.76 18.20 26.06
CA GLY A 225 -8.58 17.56 27.10
C GLY A 225 -8.40 18.15 28.50
N SER A 226 -7.23 18.75 28.78
CA SER A 226 -6.95 19.37 30.07
C SER A 226 -7.62 20.74 30.24
N VAL A 227 -8.14 21.35 29.18
CA VAL A 227 -8.83 22.65 29.22
C VAL A 227 -10.32 22.53 29.58
N ILE A 228 -10.88 21.31 29.61
CA ILE A 228 -12.33 21.09 29.87
C ILE A 228 -12.62 20.83 31.37
N CYS A 229 -11.61 20.74 32.23
CA CYS A 229 -11.80 20.49 33.68
C CYS A 229 -11.69 21.73 34.58
N GLU A 230 -11.74 22.97 34.06
CA GLU A 230 -11.82 24.18 34.87
C GLU A 230 -13.01 25.05 34.38
N ILE A 231 -14.21 24.59 34.67
CA ILE A 231 -15.42 25.46 34.83
C ILE A 231 -16.34 24.86 35.91
#